data_963b3277f2e15aff131b033b584b5ef3
#
_entry.id   963b3277f2e15aff131b033b584b5ef3
#
_cell.length_a   1.000
_cell.length_b   1.000
_cell.length_c   1.000
_cell.angle_alpha   90.00
_cell.angle_beta   90.00
_cell.angle_gamma   90.00
#
_symmetry.space_group_name_H-M   'P 1'
#
loop_
_entity.id
_entity.type
_entity.pdbx_description
1 polymer ?
#
loop_
_entity_poly.entity_id
_entity_poly.type
_entity_poly.pdbx_seq_one_letter_code
_entity_poly.pdbx_strand_id
1 'polypeptide(L)'
;MSTKRLNSKHIHAHMKSAFNYADCSTAEKLKVGCVLVKDDRIISIGYNGMPPGWSNTCETLSFFNEFGKQLPTQVLVTKPEVLHAEENAITKLARSTESGEGATAFITHAPCLSCAKLLYSSGIVEVYYVHEYRDTAGIYFLNQCKIGVNQFADN
;
A
#
# COMPACT_ATOMS: atom_id res chain seq x y z
N MET A 1 23.95 10.21 6.17
CA MET A 1 23.45 11.19 5.19
C MET A 1 22.11 11.70 5.63
N SER A 2 21.96 13.00 5.73
CA SER A 2 20.66 13.62 6.00
C SER A 2 19.76 13.41 4.79
N THR A 3 18.72 12.61 4.93
CA THR A 3 17.67 12.52 3.92
C THR A 3 17.02 13.89 3.83
N LYS A 4 17.14 14.51 2.66
CA LYS A 4 16.53 15.80 2.41
C LYS A 4 15.02 15.65 2.59
N ARG A 5 14.46 16.36 3.57
CA ARG A 5 13.01 16.32 3.84
C ARG A 5 12.27 16.75 2.57
N LEU A 6 11.29 15.94 2.15
CA LEU A 6 10.47 16.25 0.99
C LEU A 6 9.69 17.55 1.22
N ASN A 7 9.59 18.35 0.19
CA ASN A 7 8.82 19.56 0.19
C ASN A 7 7.31 19.20 0.21
N SER A 8 6.50 20.00 0.88
CA SER A 8 5.07 19.73 1.04
C SER A 8 4.31 19.61 -0.29
N LYS A 9 4.70 20.39 -1.31
CA LYS A 9 4.11 20.27 -2.64
C LYS A 9 4.40 18.92 -3.29
N HIS A 10 5.61 18.40 -3.09
CA HIS A 10 6.02 17.11 -3.64
C HIS A 10 5.38 15.95 -2.88
N ILE A 11 5.23 16.06 -1.55
CA ILE A 11 4.46 15.10 -0.76
C ILE A 11 3.04 14.99 -1.31
N HIS A 12 2.40 16.13 -1.60
CA HIS A 12 1.07 16.19 -2.19
C HIS A 12 1.03 15.53 -3.57
N ALA A 13 1.99 15.85 -4.42
CA ALA A 13 2.08 15.29 -5.77
C ALA A 13 2.29 13.77 -5.75
N HIS A 14 3.15 13.27 -4.88
CA HIS A 14 3.39 11.82 -4.74
C HIS A 14 2.16 11.10 -4.20
N MET A 15 1.44 11.70 -3.24
CA MET A 15 0.19 11.11 -2.74
C MET A 15 -0.89 11.08 -3.85
N LYS A 16 -1.02 12.13 -4.65
CA LYS A 16 -1.91 12.11 -5.83
C LYS A 16 -1.54 11.02 -6.81
N SER A 17 -0.26 10.79 -7.02
CA SER A 17 0.22 9.70 -7.88
C SER A 17 -0.22 8.34 -7.33
N ALA A 18 -0.17 8.13 -6.02
CA ALA A 18 -0.67 6.89 -5.40
C ALA A 18 -2.16 6.70 -5.69
N PHE A 19 -2.98 7.74 -5.58
CA PHE A 19 -4.40 7.68 -5.92
C PHE A 19 -4.64 7.44 -7.41
N ASN A 20 -3.85 8.05 -8.28
CA ASN A 20 -3.94 7.80 -9.72
C ASN A 20 -3.70 6.32 -10.04
N TYR A 21 -2.70 5.70 -9.43
CA TYR A 21 -2.44 4.27 -9.61
C TYR A 21 -3.49 3.38 -8.96
N ALA A 22 -4.07 3.80 -7.83
CA ALA A 22 -5.20 3.09 -7.22
C ALA A 22 -6.37 2.92 -8.22
N ASP A 23 -6.63 3.92 -9.04
CA ASP A 23 -7.68 3.88 -10.05
C ASP A 23 -7.45 2.80 -11.13
N CYS A 24 -6.23 2.31 -11.27
CA CYS A 24 -5.91 1.20 -12.18
C CYS A 24 -6.36 -0.16 -11.62
N SER A 25 -6.67 -0.25 -10.33
CA SER A 25 -7.13 -1.49 -9.71
C SER A 25 -8.51 -1.91 -10.25
N THR A 26 -8.69 -3.21 -10.46
CA THR A 26 -9.99 -3.80 -10.83
C THR A 26 -10.79 -4.24 -9.60
N ALA A 27 -10.27 -4.04 -8.39
CA ALA A 27 -10.98 -4.39 -7.17
C ALA A 27 -12.25 -3.54 -7.00
N GLU A 28 -13.32 -4.18 -6.56
CA GLU A 28 -14.58 -3.50 -6.29
C GLU A 28 -14.67 -3.03 -4.83
N LYS A 29 -14.12 -3.81 -3.91
CA LYS A 29 -14.22 -3.55 -2.48
C LYS A 29 -13.35 -2.38 -2.04
N LEU A 30 -12.08 -2.35 -2.47
CA LEU A 30 -11.13 -1.31 -2.09
C LEU A 30 -10.02 -1.21 -3.13
N LYS A 31 -9.84 -0.02 -3.70
CA LYS A 31 -8.73 0.28 -4.61
C LYS A 31 -7.63 0.97 -3.84
N VAL A 32 -6.46 0.35 -3.83
CA VAL A 32 -5.28 0.84 -3.11
C VAL A 32 -4.14 1.10 -4.09
N GLY A 33 -3.44 2.20 -3.90
CA GLY A 33 -2.23 2.54 -4.67
C GLY A 33 -1.07 2.80 -3.74
N CYS A 34 0.13 2.46 -4.20
CA CYS A 34 1.39 2.68 -3.49
C CYS A 34 2.44 3.22 -4.44
N VAL A 35 3.14 4.26 -4.02
CA VAL A 35 4.25 4.87 -4.75
C VAL A 35 5.46 4.92 -3.82
N LEU A 36 6.58 4.38 -4.28
CA LEU A 36 7.84 4.44 -3.54
C LEU A 36 8.72 5.53 -4.15
N VAL A 37 9.23 6.42 -3.28
CA VAL A 37 9.97 7.62 -3.68
C VAL A 37 11.32 7.64 -2.97
N LYS A 38 12.38 7.90 -3.74
CA LYS A 38 13.74 8.04 -3.24
C LYS A 38 14.41 9.22 -3.93
N ASP A 39 15.02 10.09 -3.16
CA ASP A 39 15.62 11.32 -3.68
C ASP A 39 14.62 12.14 -4.52
N ASP A 40 13.39 12.22 -4.04
CA ASP A 40 12.27 12.91 -4.69
C ASP A 40 11.92 12.37 -6.10
N ARG A 41 12.27 11.11 -6.38
CA ARG A 41 11.95 10.40 -7.62
C ARG A 41 11.10 9.18 -7.32
N ILE A 42 10.09 8.93 -8.13
CA ILE A 42 9.32 7.69 -8.06
C ILE A 42 10.21 6.55 -8.59
N ILE A 43 10.49 5.57 -7.72
CA ILE A 43 11.30 4.40 -8.07
C ILE A 43 10.46 3.14 -8.28
N SER A 44 9.24 3.11 -7.79
CA SER A 44 8.30 2.01 -8.01
C SER A 44 6.88 2.45 -7.75
N ILE A 45 5.95 1.75 -8.36
CA ILE A 45 4.50 1.93 -8.15
C ILE A 45 3.84 0.56 -8.01
N GLY A 46 2.71 0.53 -7.32
CA GLY A 46 1.87 -0.66 -7.22
C GLY A 46 0.42 -0.29 -6.98
N TYR A 47 -0.47 -1.15 -7.38
CA TYR A 47 -1.89 -1.12 -7.03
C TYR A 47 -2.37 -2.55 -6.82
N ASN A 48 -3.43 -2.72 -6.04
CA ASN A 48 -3.90 -4.07 -5.72
C ASN A 48 -4.62 -4.71 -6.91
N GLY A 49 -4.43 -6.01 -7.08
CA GLY A 49 -5.04 -6.76 -8.17
C GLY A 49 -4.60 -8.22 -8.19
N MET A 50 -5.23 -8.96 -9.08
CA MET A 50 -4.88 -10.36 -9.32
C MET A 50 -3.53 -10.48 -10.03
N PRO A 51 -2.84 -11.62 -9.89
CA PRO A 51 -1.62 -11.85 -10.64
C PRO A 51 -1.82 -11.69 -12.15
N PRO A 52 -0.82 -11.16 -12.87
CA PRO A 52 -0.92 -11.02 -14.33
C PRO A 52 -1.30 -12.34 -15.03
N GLY A 53 -2.25 -12.27 -15.96
CA GLY A 53 -2.75 -13.43 -16.68
C GLY A 53 -3.90 -14.18 -16.00
N TRP A 54 -4.21 -13.87 -14.75
CA TRP A 54 -5.38 -14.40 -14.06
C TRP A 54 -6.62 -13.55 -14.37
N SER A 55 -7.82 -14.09 -14.02
CA SER A 55 -9.03 -13.28 -14.04
C SER A 55 -8.87 -12.03 -13.19
N ASN A 56 -9.34 -10.88 -13.67
CA ASN A 56 -9.26 -9.60 -12.94
C ASN A 56 -10.30 -9.48 -11.80
N THR A 57 -11.08 -10.52 -11.54
CA THR A 57 -12.06 -10.52 -10.45
C THR A 57 -11.35 -10.73 -9.11
N CYS A 58 -11.28 -9.67 -8.32
CA CYS A 58 -10.54 -9.66 -7.04
C CYS A 58 -11.34 -10.22 -5.87
N GLU A 59 -12.66 -10.29 -5.98
CA GLU A 59 -13.55 -10.69 -4.89
C GLU A 59 -14.44 -11.86 -5.27
N THR A 60 -14.92 -12.57 -4.23
CA THR A 60 -15.99 -13.56 -4.33
C THR A 60 -17.15 -13.15 -3.44
N LEU A 61 -18.37 -13.53 -3.82
CA LEU A 61 -19.52 -13.42 -2.94
C LEU A 61 -19.52 -14.57 -1.93
N SER A 62 -19.74 -14.27 -0.67
CA SER A 62 -19.72 -15.25 0.41
C SER A 62 -20.72 -14.90 1.50
N PHE A 63 -21.31 -15.91 2.12
CA PHE A 63 -22.09 -15.73 3.35
C PHE A 63 -21.19 -15.62 4.59
N PHE A 64 -19.87 -15.80 4.43
CA PHE A 64 -18.89 -15.65 5.50
C PHE A 64 -18.01 -14.45 5.21
N ASN A 65 -17.78 -13.61 6.22
CA ASN A 65 -16.83 -12.50 6.09
C ASN A 65 -15.38 -13.02 6.15
N GLU A 66 -14.42 -12.13 6.01
CA GLU A 66 -12.98 -12.43 6.04
C GLU A 66 -12.51 -13.02 7.39
N PHE A 67 -13.30 -12.91 8.45
CA PHE A 67 -13.03 -13.49 9.77
C PHE A 67 -13.71 -14.82 9.98
N GLY A 68 -14.38 -15.36 8.95
CA GLY A 68 -15.11 -16.63 9.03
C GLY A 68 -16.47 -16.55 9.74
N LYS A 69 -16.97 -15.33 10.02
CA LYS A 69 -18.29 -15.13 10.63
C LYS A 69 -19.38 -15.25 9.56
N GLN A 70 -20.37 -16.11 9.83
CA GLN A 70 -21.55 -16.23 8.96
C GLN A 70 -22.43 -14.98 9.05
N LEU A 71 -22.90 -14.52 7.88
CA LEU A 71 -23.72 -13.32 7.72
C LEU A 71 -25.06 -13.69 7.09
N PRO A 72 -26.13 -12.90 7.33
CA PRO A 72 -27.45 -13.16 6.78
C PRO A 72 -27.54 -12.90 5.26
N THR A 73 -26.62 -12.10 4.69
CA THR A 73 -26.55 -11.79 3.26
C THR A 73 -25.14 -12.03 2.75
N GLN A 74 -25.02 -12.23 1.42
CA GLN A 74 -23.69 -12.35 0.80
C GLN A 74 -22.96 -11.01 0.81
N VAL A 75 -21.65 -11.07 1.06
CA VAL A 75 -20.75 -9.93 1.00
C VAL A 75 -19.58 -10.22 0.06
N LEU A 76 -18.95 -9.18 -0.45
CA LEU A 76 -17.71 -9.30 -1.21
C LEU A 76 -16.57 -9.62 -0.26
N VAL A 77 -15.82 -10.68 -0.58
CA VAL A 77 -14.61 -11.07 0.16
C VAL A 77 -13.45 -11.09 -0.83
N THR A 78 -12.36 -10.42 -0.48
CA THR A 78 -11.15 -10.38 -1.29
C THR A 78 -10.55 -11.79 -1.40
N LYS A 79 -10.22 -12.20 -2.63
CA LYS A 79 -9.56 -13.48 -2.86
C LYS A 79 -8.15 -13.47 -2.26
N PRO A 80 -7.69 -14.60 -1.70
CA PRO A 80 -6.36 -14.67 -1.09
C PRO A 80 -5.21 -14.46 -2.09
N GLU A 81 -5.45 -14.63 -3.38
CA GLU A 81 -4.45 -14.46 -4.44
C GLU A 81 -4.25 -12.99 -4.85
N VAL A 82 -5.09 -12.08 -4.37
CA VAL A 82 -4.94 -10.63 -4.66
C VAL A 82 -3.63 -10.13 -4.07
N LEU A 83 -2.80 -9.53 -4.93
CA LEU A 83 -1.56 -8.89 -4.52
C LEU A 83 -1.88 -7.49 -4.02
N HIS A 84 -1.36 -7.13 -2.86
CA HIS A 84 -1.55 -5.78 -2.30
C HIS A 84 -0.70 -4.75 -3.06
N ALA A 85 -1.12 -3.49 -3.02
CA ALA A 85 -0.42 -2.40 -3.69
C ALA A 85 1.03 -2.26 -3.22
N GLU A 86 1.25 -2.33 -1.90
CA GLU A 86 2.58 -2.24 -1.30
C GLU A 86 3.47 -3.41 -1.73
N GLU A 87 2.94 -4.61 -1.70
CA GLU A 87 3.66 -5.82 -2.12
C GLU A 87 4.05 -5.74 -3.60
N ASN A 88 3.15 -5.25 -4.47
CA ASN A 88 3.45 -5.03 -5.89
C ASN A 88 4.55 -3.99 -6.08
N ALA A 89 4.51 -2.89 -5.36
CA ALA A 89 5.54 -1.84 -5.46
C ALA A 89 6.90 -2.34 -4.98
N ILE A 90 6.96 -3.06 -3.87
CA ILE A 90 8.20 -3.57 -3.27
C ILE A 90 8.82 -4.67 -4.13
N THR A 91 8.04 -5.63 -4.59
CA THR A 91 8.58 -6.77 -5.36
C THR A 91 9.11 -6.36 -6.72
N LYS A 92 8.61 -5.26 -7.30
CA LYS A 92 9.20 -4.69 -8.52
C LYS A 92 10.64 -4.20 -8.30
N LEU A 93 10.97 -3.74 -7.10
CA LEU A 93 12.36 -3.37 -6.77
C LEU A 93 13.30 -4.57 -6.89
N ALA A 94 12.85 -5.77 -6.50
CA ALA A 94 13.64 -6.98 -6.59
C ALA A 94 13.96 -7.38 -8.05
N ARG A 95 13.20 -6.85 -9.01
CA ARG A 95 13.38 -7.08 -10.46
C ARG A 95 14.02 -5.87 -11.15
N SER A 96 14.52 -4.93 -10.40
CA SER A 96 15.13 -3.69 -10.89
C SER A 96 16.50 -3.48 -10.27
N THR A 97 17.20 -2.44 -10.69
CA THR A 97 18.45 -2.00 -10.06
C THR A 97 18.25 -1.04 -8.90
N GLU A 98 17.00 -0.63 -8.64
CA GLU A 98 16.67 0.29 -7.55
C GLU A 98 16.59 -0.45 -6.21
N SER A 99 16.99 0.24 -5.15
CA SER A 99 16.87 -0.22 -3.77
C SER A 99 15.82 0.60 -3.02
N GLY A 100 15.05 -0.04 -2.16
CA GLY A 100 14.13 0.63 -1.23
C GLY A 100 14.81 1.30 -0.05
N GLU A 101 16.12 1.09 0.14
CA GLU A 101 16.86 1.64 1.28
C GLU A 101 16.77 3.17 1.31
N GLY A 102 16.23 3.70 2.41
CA GLY A 102 16.06 5.14 2.61
C GLY A 102 14.86 5.75 1.87
N ALA A 103 14.04 4.95 1.19
CA ALA A 103 12.89 5.45 0.44
C ALA A 103 11.69 5.77 1.34
N THR A 104 10.76 6.52 0.79
CA THR A 104 9.47 6.87 1.39
C THR A 104 8.34 6.20 0.62
N ALA A 105 7.38 5.63 1.33
CA ALA A 105 6.18 5.05 0.73
C ALA A 105 4.99 6.00 0.87
N PHE A 106 4.29 6.22 -0.23
CA PHE A 106 3.02 6.95 -0.28
C PHE A 106 1.93 5.95 -0.61
N ILE A 107 1.00 5.74 0.30
CA ILE A 107 -0.04 4.72 0.19
C ILE A 107 -1.40 5.37 0.41
N THR A 108 -2.38 5.03 -0.41
CA THR A 108 -3.73 5.59 -0.26
C THR A 108 -4.38 5.20 1.07
N HIS A 109 -4.07 4.01 1.56
CA HIS A 109 -4.60 3.44 2.80
C HIS A 109 -3.47 2.94 3.69
N ALA A 110 -3.67 2.98 5.01
CA ALA A 110 -2.71 2.44 5.97
C ALA A 110 -2.40 0.96 5.67
N PRO A 111 -1.13 0.54 5.73
CA PRO A 111 -0.75 -0.83 5.39
C PRO A 111 -1.22 -1.83 6.43
N CYS A 112 -1.58 -3.04 5.99
CA CYS A 112 -1.79 -4.17 6.89
C CYS A 112 -0.45 -4.62 7.49
N LEU A 113 -0.50 -5.50 8.49
CA LEU A 113 0.72 -5.99 9.16
C LEU A 113 1.71 -6.63 8.18
N SER A 114 1.24 -7.48 7.27
CA SER A 114 2.10 -8.14 6.29
C SER A 114 2.83 -7.14 5.39
N CYS A 115 2.12 -6.12 4.91
CA CYS A 115 2.71 -5.07 4.08
C CYS A 115 3.65 -4.16 4.89
N ALA A 116 3.30 -3.85 6.14
CA ALA A 116 4.18 -3.08 7.03
C ALA A 116 5.52 -3.79 7.24
N LYS A 117 5.51 -5.10 7.41
CA LYS A 117 6.72 -5.91 7.52
C LYS A 117 7.58 -5.84 6.26
N LEU A 118 6.95 -5.92 5.09
CA LEU A 118 7.64 -5.80 3.80
C LEU A 118 8.25 -4.41 3.62
N LEU A 119 7.51 -3.36 3.95
CA LEU A 119 8.00 -1.97 3.89
C LEU A 119 9.24 -1.80 4.75
N TYR A 120 9.18 -2.21 6.00
CA TYR A 120 10.33 -2.15 6.91
C TYR A 120 11.52 -2.95 6.37
N SER A 121 11.29 -4.19 5.94
CA SER A 121 12.37 -5.09 5.49
C SER A 121 13.01 -4.65 4.18
N SER A 122 12.32 -3.83 3.38
CA SER A 122 12.85 -3.27 2.13
C SER A 122 13.65 -1.98 2.31
N GLY A 123 13.76 -1.48 3.56
CA GLY A 123 14.55 -0.28 3.88
C GLY A 123 13.76 1.03 3.85
N ILE A 124 12.43 0.97 3.73
CA ILE A 124 11.57 2.16 3.80
C ILE A 124 11.72 2.82 5.18
N VAL A 125 11.92 4.13 5.19
CA VAL A 125 12.16 4.90 6.42
C VAL A 125 11.00 5.78 6.82
N GLU A 126 10.07 6.04 5.91
CA GLU A 126 8.93 6.92 6.15
C GLU A 126 7.73 6.46 5.33
N VAL A 127 6.54 6.55 5.91
CA VAL A 127 5.28 6.17 5.28
C VAL A 127 4.28 7.32 5.42
N TYR A 128 3.65 7.69 4.31
CA TYR A 128 2.51 8.60 4.26
C TYR A 128 1.29 7.83 3.79
N TYR A 129 0.14 8.03 4.44
CA TYR A 129 -1.13 7.44 4.03
C TYR A 129 -2.29 8.43 4.29
N VAL A 130 -3.41 8.24 3.60
CA VAL A 130 -4.60 9.09 3.76
C VAL A 130 -5.67 8.39 4.58
N HIS A 131 -6.14 7.24 4.12
CA HIS A 131 -7.23 6.53 4.75
C HIS A 131 -6.73 5.52 5.78
N GLU A 132 -7.40 5.47 6.93
CA GLU A 132 -7.13 4.45 7.93
C GLU A 132 -7.55 3.07 7.41
N TYR A 133 -6.90 2.05 7.93
CA TYR A 133 -7.27 0.66 7.73
C TYR A 133 -7.89 0.14 9.03
N ARG A 134 -8.89 -0.73 8.92
CA ARG A 134 -9.61 -1.30 10.09
C ARG A 134 -8.70 -1.96 11.11
N ASP A 135 -7.60 -2.59 10.65
CA ASP A 135 -6.60 -3.21 11.50
C ASP A 135 -5.40 -2.27 11.62
N THR A 136 -5.11 -1.85 12.85
CA THR A 136 -4.02 -0.91 13.15
C THR A 136 -2.68 -1.60 13.42
N ALA A 137 -2.61 -2.93 13.31
CA ALA A 137 -1.41 -3.71 13.61
C ALA A 137 -0.22 -3.31 12.74
N GLY A 138 -0.46 -2.95 11.46
CA GLY A 138 0.59 -2.47 10.56
C GLY A 138 1.20 -1.16 11.01
N ILE A 139 0.39 -0.19 11.38
CA ILE A 139 0.85 1.11 11.88
C ILE A 139 1.59 0.93 13.22
N TYR A 140 1.05 0.11 14.12
CA TYR A 140 1.72 -0.21 15.39
C TYR A 140 3.11 -0.81 15.13
N PHE A 141 3.22 -1.77 14.19
CA PHE A 141 4.49 -2.39 13.84
C PHE A 141 5.50 -1.34 13.34
N LEU A 142 5.09 -0.47 12.42
CA LEU A 142 5.97 0.58 11.87
C LEU A 142 6.44 1.54 12.97
N ASN A 143 5.57 1.92 13.88
CA ASN A 143 5.91 2.77 15.00
C ASN A 143 6.94 2.10 15.94
N GLN A 144 6.78 0.81 16.21
CA GLN A 144 7.75 0.05 17.01
C GLN A 144 9.11 -0.06 16.31
N CYS A 145 9.13 -0.11 14.99
CA CYS A 145 10.35 -0.11 14.18
C CYS A 145 10.94 1.30 13.99
N LYS A 146 10.34 2.32 14.58
CA LYS A 146 10.75 3.72 14.47
C LYS A 146 10.74 4.26 13.04
N ILE A 147 9.87 3.72 12.20
CA ILE A 147 9.59 4.27 10.88
C ILE A 147 8.73 5.52 11.06
N GLY A 148 9.03 6.59 10.34
CA GLY A 148 8.18 7.78 10.33
C GLY A 148 6.81 7.44 9.72
N VAL A 149 5.73 7.65 10.47
CA VAL A 149 4.36 7.36 10.01
C VAL A 149 3.56 8.66 10.05
N ASN A 150 3.00 9.04 8.91
CA ASN A 150 2.30 10.31 8.74
C ASN A 150 0.95 10.07 8.07
N GLN A 151 -0.12 10.44 8.74
CA GLN A 151 -1.43 10.49 8.09
C GLN A 151 -1.57 11.83 7.37
N PHE A 152 -1.82 11.77 6.08
CA PHE A 152 -1.96 12.93 5.24
C PHE A 152 -3.44 13.26 5.08
N ALA A 153 -3.83 14.47 5.51
CA ALA A 153 -5.20 14.94 5.29
C ALA A 153 -5.33 15.45 3.86
N ASP A 154 -6.28 14.90 3.11
CA ASP A 154 -6.66 15.44 1.82
C ASP A 154 -7.55 16.68 2.06
N ASN A 155 -6.98 17.82 1.83
CA ASN A 155 -7.71 19.09 1.86
C ASN A 155 -8.15 19.49 0.46
#